data_e75199f307e138efda4bbc6485503e87
#
_entry.id   e75199f307e138efda4bbc6485503e87
#
_cell.length_a   1.000
_cell.length_b   1.000
_cell.length_c   1.000
_cell.angle_alpha   90.00
_cell.angle_beta   90.00
_cell.angle_gamma   90.00
#
_symmetry.space_group_name_H-M   'P 1'
#
loop_
_entity.id
_entity.type
_entity.pdbx_description
1 polymer ?
#
loop_
_entity_poly.entity_id
_entity_poly.type
_entity_poly.pdbx_seq_one_letter_code
_entity_poly.pdbx_strand_id
1 'polypeptide(L)'
;MTKENIEDLACFDGKPAFDKKLHVGQPNIGDRVRFINRVDNMLDRHWLTNDGPFVQEFERKIAKFLGVKHCIAMCNATIALEIAIRALGLNGEVIIPSFTFVATAHALQWQEITPVFCDVDPKSWNMTAQNVK
;
A
#
# COMPACT_ATOMS: atom_id res chain seq x y z
N MET A 1 -28.44 -4.45 8.22
CA MET A 1 -29.68 -3.74 7.80
C MET A 1 -29.53 -3.48 6.31
N THR A 2 -30.32 -4.15 5.49
CA THR A 2 -30.27 -4.00 4.02
C THR A 2 -30.98 -2.70 3.66
N LYS A 3 -30.36 -1.87 2.82
CA LYS A 3 -30.97 -0.66 2.28
C LYS A 3 -31.61 -1.01 0.93
N GLU A 4 -32.90 -0.80 0.77
CA GLU A 4 -33.64 -1.24 -0.42
C GLU A 4 -33.94 -0.08 -1.37
N ASN A 5 -34.06 1.16 -0.83
CA ASN A 5 -34.36 2.36 -1.60
C ASN A 5 -33.27 3.42 -1.41
N ILE A 6 -33.20 4.37 -2.34
CA ILE A 6 -32.25 5.50 -2.30
C ILE A 6 -32.48 6.36 -1.05
N GLU A 7 -33.73 6.58 -0.65
CA GLU A 7 -34.11 7.37 0.54
C GLU A 7 -33.66 6.73 1.86
N ASP A 8 -33.33 5.42 1.86
CA ASP A 8 -32.79 4.73 3.04
C ASP A 8 -31.31 5.03 3.27
N LEU A 9 -30.62 5.60 2.29
CA LEU A 9 -29.20 5.94 2.41
C LEU A 9 -29.03 7.18 3.30
N ALA A 10 -28.00 7.15 4.16
CA ALA A 10 -27.72 8.23 5.10
C ALA A 10 -27.43 9.59 4.43
N CYS A 11 -26.98 9.61 3.19
CA CYS A 11 -26.79 10.83 2.40
C CYS A 11 -28.10 11.48 1.93
N PHE A 12 -29.24 10.78 2.06
CA PHE A 12 -30.58 11.26 1.79
C PHE A 12 -31.46 11.19 3.04
N ASP A 13 -30.90 11.54 4.20
CA ASP A 13 -31.54 11.57 5.51
C ASP A 13 -31.99 10.20 6.07
N GLY A 14 -31.62 9.10 5.42
CA GLY A 14 -31.84 7.76 5.96
C GLY A 14 -30.94 7.47 7.17
N LYS A 15 -31.32 6.48 7.99
CA LYS A 15 -30.56 6.11 9.19
C LYS A 15 -29.14 5.62 8.80
N PRO A 16 -28.05 6.17 9.39
CA PRO A 16 -26.70 5.66 9.21
C PRO A 16 -26.58 4.18 9.58
N ALA A 17 -25.74 3.43 8.85
CA ALA A 17 -25.48 2.02 9.15
C ALA A 17 -24.59 1.82 10.40
N PHE A 18 -23.88 2.87 10.81
CA PHE A 18 -22.99 2.87 11.97
C PHE A 18 -23.32 4.05 12.89
N ASP A 19 -23.31 3.81 14.20
CA ASP A 19 -23.53 4.87 15.21
C ASP A 19 -22.34 5.83 15.29
N LYS A 20 -21.15 5.37 14.90
CA LYS A 20 -19.93 6.18 14.84
C LYS A 20 -19.36 6.17 13.43
N LYS A 21 -18.79 7.29 13.00
CA LYS A 21 -18.10 7.36 11.71
C LYS A 21 -17.04 6.28 11.58
N LEU A 22 -17.13 5.48 10.51
CA LEU A 22 -16.09 4.56 10.10
C LEU A 22 -15.13 5.31 9.15
N HIS A 23 -13.98 5.72 9.67
CA HIS A 23 -12.96 6.42 8.89
C HIS A 23 -12.10 5.41 8.10
N VAL A 24 -12.01 5.59 6.79
CA VAL A 24 -11.19 4.75 5.91
C VAL A 24 -9.69 4.87 6.25
N GLY A 25 -9.24 6.06 6.61
CA GLY A 25 -7.84 6.36 6.91
C GLY A 25 -7.48 6.31 8.40
N GLN A 26 -8.18 5.53 9.23
CA GLN A 26 -7.86 5.44 10.64
C GLN A 26 -6.66 4.51 10.87
N PRO A 27 -5.50 5.05 11.33
CA PRO A 27 -4.31 4.23 11.56
C PRO A 27 -4.48 3.31 12.78
N ASN A 28 -3.94 2.10 12.68
CA ASN A 28 -3.81 1.20 13.82
C ASN A 28 -2.47 1.49 14.53
N ILE A 29 -2.55 2.04 15.73
CA ILE A 29 -1.36 2.37 16.53
C ILE A 29 -0.79 1.13 17.24
N GLY A 30 -1.58 0.08 17.44
CA GLY A 30 -1.17 -1.10 18.20
C GLY A 30 -0.86 -0.77 19.67
N ASP A 31 0.23 -1.31 20.20
CA ASP A 31 0.67 -1.06 21.58
C ASP A 31 1.34 0.32 21.71
N ARG A 32 0.58 1.27 22.25
CA ARG A 32 1.02 2.65 22.43
C ARG A 32 2.25 2.77 23.34
N VAL A 33 2.29 2.02 24.45
CA VAL A 33 3.40 2.11 25.41
C VAL A 33 4.70 1.66 24.75
N ARG A 34 4.64 0.54 24.06
CA ARG A 34 5.79 0.01 23.32
C ARG A 34 6.23 0.96 22.19
N PHE A 35 5.28 1.62 21.52
CA PHE A 35 5.60 2.60 20.49
C PHE A 35 6.37 3.79 21.07
N ILE A 36 5.88 4.40 22.18
CA ILE A 36 6.53 5.54 22.83
C ILE A 36 7.94 5.16 23.32
N ASN A 37 8.08 4.02 23.99
CA ASN A 37 9.39 3.55 24.44
C ASN A 37 10.42 3.38 23.30
N ARG A 38 9.96 3.01 22.10
CA ARG A 38 10.83 2.94 20.92
C ARG A 38 11.21 4.32 20.41
N VAL A 39 10.28 5.29 20.43
CA VAL A 39 10.58 6.68 20.07
C VAL A 39 11.63 7.25 21.02
N ASP A 40 11.46 7.10 22.34
CA ASP A 40 12.43 7.54 23.34
C ASP A 40 13.81 6.92 23.09
N ASN A 41 13.87 5.62 22.84
CA ASN A 41 15.11 4.93 22.51
C ASN A 41 15.81 5.45 21.25
N MET A 42 15.05 5.86 20.22
CA MET A 42 15.63 6.48 19.01
C MET A 42 16.23 7.84 19.34
N LEU A 43 15.54 8.65 20.17
CA LEU A 43 16.00 9.97 20.57
C LEU A 43 17.27 9.86 21.43
N ASP A 44 17.32 8.95 22.39
CA ASP A 44 18.49 8.69 23.24
C ASP A 44 19.73 8.29 22.42
N ARG A 45 19.53 7.52 21.36
CA ARG A 45 20.61 7.10 20.46
C ARG A 45 21.06 8.17 19.46
N HIS A 46 20.31 9.25 19.32
CA HIS A 46 20.53 10.28 18.30
C HIS A 46 20.62 9.73 16.87
N TRP A 47 20.01 8.57 16.60
CA TRP A 47 20.01 7.93 15.28
C TRP A 47 18.62 7.96 14.68
N LEU A 48 18.30 9.04 13.96
CA LEU A 48 16.99 9.33 13.37
C LEU A 48 16.98 9.20 11.84
N THR A 49 18.09 8.77 11.26
CA THR A 49 18.25 8.61 9.81
C THR A 49 18.01 7.15 9.37
N ASN A 50 18.28 6.87 8.08
CA ASN A 50 18.18 5.56 7.48
C ASN A 50 19.12 4.51 8.12
N ASP A 51 18.83 3.24 7.87
CA ASP A 51 19.58 2.07 8.36
C ASP A 51 19.72 1.98 9.88
N GLY A 52 18.78 2.58 10.62
CA GLY A 52 18.75 2.51 12.08
C GLY A 52 18.33 1.12 12.60
N PRO A 53 18.58 0.82 13.90
CA PRO A 53 18.31 -0.50 14.47
C PRO A 53 16.87 -0.99 14.31
N PHE A 54 15.89 -0.08 14.33
CA PHE A 54 14.47 -0.46 14.15
C PHE A 54 14.10 -0.77 12.71
N VAL A 55 14.74 -0.13 11.73
CA VAL A 55 14.58 -0.49 10.31
C VAL A 55 15.15 -1.88 10.06
N GLN A 56 16.36 -2.14 10.54
CA GLN A 56 17.00 -3.47 10.43
C GLN A 56 16.18 -4.57 11.14
N GLU A 57 15.63 -4.28 12.32
CA GLU A 57 14.74 -5.20 13.02
C GLU A 57 13.48 -5.48 12.21
N PHE A 58 12.88 -4.44 11.64
CA PHE A 58 11.68 -4.54 10.81
C PHE A 58 11.93 -5.41 9.57
N GLU A 59 12.98 -5.11 8.81
CA GLU A 59 13.37 -5.86 7.61
C GLU A 59 13.59 -7.35 7.89
N ARG A 60 14.34 -7.67 8.96
CA ARG A 60 14.55 -9.07 9.36
C ARG A 60 13.25 -9.79 9.76
N LYS A 61 12.38 -9.10 10.50
CA LYS A 61 11.09 -9.69 10.93
C LYS A 61 10.14 -9.92 9.75
N ILE A 62 10.06 -8.97 8.83
CA ILE A 62 9.22 -9.10 7.63
C ILE A 62 9.78 -10.18 6.70
N ALA A 63 11.08 -10.21 6.47
CA ALA A 63 11.71 -11.26 5.67
C ALA A 63 11.41 -12.66 6.24
N LYS A 64 11.55 -12.82 7.56
CA LYS A 64 11.21 -14.08 8.24
C LYS A 64 9.71 -14.42 8.14
N PHE A 65 8.84 -13.45 8.33
CA PHE A 65 7.38 -13.64 8.27
C PHE A 65 6.92 -14.07 6.88
N LEU A 66 7.48 -13.46 5.83
CA LEU A 66 7.15 -13.77 4.44
C LEU A 66 7.93 -14.98 3.88
N GLY A 67 8.90 -15.53 4.61
CA GLY A 67 9.75 -16.62 4.13
C GLY A 67 10.68 -16.25 2.99
N VAL A 68 11.04 -14.95 2.86
CA VAL A 68 11.95 -14.44 1.83
C VAL A 68 13.35 -14.17 2.39
N LYS A 69 14.35 -14.22 1.52
CA LYS A 69 15.75 -14.01 1.92
C LYS A 69 16.04 -12.56 2.33
N HIS A 70 15.42 -11.60 1.65
CA HIS A 70 15.68 -10.18 1.82
C HIS A 70 14.36 -9.40 1.89
N CYS A 71 14.34 -8.37 2.70
CA CYS A 71 13.31 -7.33 2.71
C CYS A 71 14.03 -6.00 2.86
N ILE A 72 13.66 -5.03 2.05
CA ILE A 72 14.23 -3.68 2.05
C ILE A 72 13.08 -2.71 2.34
N ALA A 73 13.18 -1.99 3.45
CA ALA A 73 12.20 -0.97 3.81
C ALA A 73 12.44 0.32 3.01
N MET A 74 11.36 0.87 2.50
CA MET A 74 11.36 2.11 1.74
C MET A 74 10.31 3.07 2.30
N CYS A 75 10.45 4.37 2.01
CA CYS A 75 9.59 5.40 2.59
C CYS A 75 8.12 5.26 2.19
N ASN A 76 7.84 4.73 1.00
CA ASN A 76 6.49 4.46 0.50
C ASN A 76 6.51 3.48 -0.67
N ALA A 77 5.32 2.99 -1.05
CA ALA A 77 5.16 2.03 -2.13
C ALA A 77 5.48 2.60 -3.53
N THR A 78 5.29 3.89 -3.76
CA THR A 78 5.61 4.53 -5.05
C THR A 78 7.10 4.42 -5.34
N ILE A 79 7.93 4.85 -4.39
CA ILE A 79 9.39 4.75 -4.49
C ILE A 79 9.84 3.28 -4.57
N ALA A 80 9.17 2.38 -3.82
CA ALA A 80 9.46 0.95 -3.91
C ALA A 80 9.21 0.38 -5.31
N LEU A 81 8.13 0.79 -5.97
CA LEU A 81 7.83 0.41 -7.36
C LEU A 81 8.89 0.97 -8.32
N GLU A 82 9.25 2.25 -8.22
CA GLU A 82 10.26 2.87 -9.07
C GLU A 82 11.62 2.17 -8.96
N ILE A 83 12.05 1.87 -7.72
CA ILE A 83 13.31 1.18 -7.49
C ILE A 83 13.25 -0.27 -8.03
N ALA A 84 12.14 -0.98 -7.83
CA ALA A 84 11.95 -2.34 -8.33
C ALA A 84 11.96 -2.38 -9.86
N ILE A 85 11.26 -1.47 -10.53
CA ILE A 85 11.24 -1.34 -11.99
C ILE A 85 12.64 -1.10 -12.53
N ARG A 86 13.40 -0.20 -11.89
CA ARG A 86 14.78 0.11 -12.28
C ARG A 86 15.71 -1.07 -12.05
N ALA A 87 15.60 -1.73 -10.91
CA ALA A 87 16.43 -2.89 -10.55
C ALA A 87 16.20 -4.09 -11.49
N LEU A 88 14.97 -4.24 -12.00
CA LEU A 88 14.62 -5.26 -12.98
C LEU A 88 15.02 -4.89 -14.42
N GLY A 89 15.45 -3.66 -14.66
CA GLY A 89 15.80 -3.16 -15.99
C GLY A 89 14.63 -3.13 -16.96
N LEU A 90 13.41 -2.92 -16.47
CA LEU A 90 12.22 -2.88 -17.34
C LEU A 90 12.30 -1.70 -18.30
N ASN A 91 11.83 -1.92 -19.52
CA ASN A 91 11.75 -0.91 -20.58
C ASN A 91 10.59 -1.22 -21.53
N GLY A 92 10.28 -0.28 -22.44
CA GLY A 92 9.21 -0.42 -23.42
C GLY A 92 7.83 -0.29 -22.81
N GLU A 93 7.01 -1.34 -22.85
CA GLU A 93 5.63 -1.36 -22.37
C GLU A 93 5.47 -2.31 -21.18
N VAL A 94 4.72 -1.89 -20.15
CA VAL A 94 4.42 -2.71 -18.98
C VAL A 94 2.92 -2.72 -18.73
N ILE A 95 2.35 -3.92 -18.67
CA ILE A 95 0.92 -4.11 -18.41
C ILE A 95 0.63 -3.91 -16.94
N ILE A 96 -0.36 -3.08 -16.64
CA ILE A 96 -0.83 -2.78 -15.27
C ILE A 96 -2.35 -2.87 -15.18
N PRO A 97 -2.93 -3.13 -14.00
CA PRO A 97 -4.38 -3.13 -13.84
C PRO A 97 -4.95 -1.74 -14.06
N SER A 98 -6.10 -1.64 -14.74
CA SER A 98 -6.84 -0.38 -14.89
C SER A 98 -7.44 0.09 -13.57
N PHE A 99 -7.79 -0.84 -12.67
CA PHE A 99 -8.27 -0.55 -11.33
C PHE A 99 -7.11 -0.61 -10.32
N THR A 100 -6.38 0.49 -10.19
CA THR A 100 -5.26 0.64 -9.27
C THR A 100 -5.09 2.11 -8.86
N PHE A 101 -4.28 2.36 -7.83
CA PHE A 101 -3.90 3.72 -7.47
C PHE A 101 -2.97 4.31 -8.54
N VAL A 102 -3.15 5.58 -8.86
CA VAL A 102 -2.43 6.29 -9.93
C VAL A 102 -0.91 6.16 -9.85
N ALA A 103 -0.33 6.01 -8.65
CA ALA A 103 1.10 5.85 -8.47
C ALA A 103 1.69 4.63 -9.20
N THR A 104 0.88 3.58 -9.47
CA THR A 104 1.32 2.41 -10.24
C THR A 104 1.72 2.81 -11.67
N ALA A 105 0.90 3.63 -12.33
CA ALA A 105 1.20 4.16 -13.66
C ALA A 105 2.34 5.20 -13.63
N HIS A 106 2.32 6.10 -12.64
CA HIS A 106 3.34 7.15 -12.51
C HIS A 106 4.73 6.56 -12.27
N ALA A 107 4.87 5.48 -11.49
CA ALA A 107 6.16 4.83 -11.26
C ALA A 107 6.82 4.33 -12.56
N LEU A 108 6.02 3.95 -13.57
CA LEU A 108 6.49 3.61 -14.91
C LEU A 108 6.82 4.85 -15.74
N GLN A 109 5.91 5.82 -15.77
CA GLN A 109 6.07 7.04 -16.59
C GLN A 109 7.30 7.85 -16.18
N TRP A 110 7.61 7.92 -14.89
CA TRP A 110 8.82 8.61 -14.40
C TRP A 110 10.12 7.97 -14.85
N GLN A 111 10.05 6.75 -15.37
CA GLN A 111 11.17 6.02 -15.94
C GLN A 111 11.07 5.86 -17.46
N GLU A 112 10.20 6.66 -18.10
CA GLU A 112 9.98 6.67 -19.55
C GLU A 112 9.47 5.33 -20.09
N ILE A 113 8.77 4.56 -19.23
CA ILE A 113 8.13 3.29 -19.57
C ILE A 113 6.64 3.54 -19.84
N THR A 114 6.10 2.98 -20.91
CA THR A 114 4.71 3.13 -21.29
C THR A 114 3.83 2.17 -20.48
N PRO A 115 2.89 2.66 -19.64
CA PRO A 115 1.91 1.79 -18.98
C PRO A 115 0.83 1.39 -19.98
N VAL A 116 0.55 0.09 -20.07
CA VAL A 116 -0.56 -0.49 -20.85
C VAL A 116 -1.60 -0.97 -19.85
N PHE A 117 -2.79 -0.37 -19.89
CA PHE A 117 -3.87 -0.70 -18.97
C PHE A 117 -4.59 -1.97 -19.39
N CYS A 118 -4.78 -2.87 -18.45
CA CYS A 118 -5.50 -4.13 -18.59
C CYS A 118 -6.69 -4.14 -17.63
N ASP A 119 -7.85 -4.55 -18.10
CA ASP A 119 -9.04 -4.70 -17.27
C ASP A 119 -8.84 -5.77 -16.19
N VAL A 120 -9.60 -5.63 -15.11
CA VAL A 120 -9.60 -6.57 -14.00
C VAL A 120 -10.83 -7.47 -14.06
N ASP A 121 -10.71 -8.66 -13.52
CA ASP A 121 -11.85 -9.56 -13.35
C ASP A 121 -12.85 -8.95 -12.35
N PRO A 122 -14.16 -8.87 -12.68
CA PRO A 122 -15.14 -8.18 -11.85
C PRO A 122 -15.43 -8.85 -10.50
N LYS A 123 -14.99 -10.09 -10.29
CA LYS A 123 -15.18 -10.81 -9.02
C LYS A 123 -13.96 -10.72 -8.12
N SER A 124 -12.78 -10.89 -8.68
CA SER A 124 -11.52 -10.89 -7.91
C SER A 124 -10.85 -9.53 -7.82
N TRP A 125 -11.21 -8.58 -8.69
CA TRP A 125 -10.59 -7.25 -8.85
C TRP A 125 -9.09 -7.31 -9.19
N ASN A 126 -8.64 -8.45 -9.72
CA ASN A 126 -7.27 -8.67 -10.15
C ASN A 126 -7.19 -8.89 -11.65
N MET A 127 -6.03 -8.60 -12.23
CA MET A 127 -5.74 -9.03 -13.61
C MET A 127 -5.68 -10.55 -13.67
N THR A 128 -6.18 -11.11 -14.74
CA THR A 128 -6.08 -12.54 -15.04
C THR A 128 -5.39 -12.76 -16.39
N ALA A 129 -4.89 -13.97 -16.63
CA ALA A 129 -4.29 -14.31 -17.92
C ALA A 129 -5.26 -14.14 -19.12
N GLN A 130 -6.57 -14.14 -18.86
CA GLN A 130 -7.61 -13.92 -19.89
C GLN A 130 -7.73 -12.44 -20.25
N ASN A 131 -7.48 -11.54 -19.31
CA ASN A 131 -7.55 -10.10 -19.53
C ASN A 131 -6.32 -9.53 -20.24
N VAL A 132 -5.20 -10.24 -20.23
CA VAL A 132 -3.88 -9.83 -20.79
C VAL A 132 -3.72 -10.24 -22.27
N LYS A 133 -4.78 -10.54 -22.98
CA LYS A 133 -4.73 -10.97 -24.39
C LYS A 133 -4.72 -9.81 -25.37
#